data_193bd3384436a766c2d961530f2495b9
#
_entry.id   193bd3384436a766c2d961530f2495b9
#
_cell.length_a   1.000
_cell.length_b   1.000
_cell.length_c   1.000
_cell.angle_alpha   90.00
_cell.angle_beta   90.00
_cell.angle_gamma   90.00
#
_symmetry.space_group_name_H-M   'P 1'
#
loop_
_entity.id
_entity.type
_entity.pdbx_description
1 polymer ?
#
loop_
_entity_poly.entity_id
_entity_poly.type
_entity_poly.pdbx_seq_one_letter_code
_entity_poly.pdbx_strand_id
1 'polypeptide(L)'
;MQAGFIRFGEEHILARPGTMSLPQPWTDERAADCRIRPTTPLDALPLSRLYQAVTPAPVTRLEAFRLSDWERQGTHSRVPRSSLAPILRFADVEAFVQASPDGGKDGTALDGFVQVGVAKEDQPHYLKILARPEADPSSLVDFGLGVIAARTGKADHAHDHGVFAPVRTYESPIDRRLEEAGFESIASVTLLMKETLVRVAEPALVPAGVR
;
A
#
# COMPACT_ATOMS: atom_id res chain seq x y z
N MET A 1 8.57 -30.25 -11.39
CA MET A 1 8.55 -29.98 -9.93
C MET A 1 9.03 -28.55 -9.72
N GLN A 2 8.16 -27.66 -9.33
CA GLN A 2 8.57 -26.31 -8.94
C GLN A 2 9.38 -26.43 -7.63
N ALA A 3 10.56 -25.86 -7.61
CA ALA A 3 11.57 -26.01 -6.56
C ALA A 3 11.14 -25.50 -5.16
N GLY A 4 10.08 -26.05 -4.59
CA GLY A 4 9.59 -25.73 -3.26
C GLY A 4 8.89 -24.37 -3.12
N PHE A 5 8.49 -23.74 -4.23
CA PHE A 5 7.67 -22.51 -4.21
C PHE A 5 6.18 -22.84 -4.15
N ILE A 6 5.47 -22.11 -3.31
CA ILE A 6 4.02 -22.20 -3.14
C ILE A 6 3.42 -20.88 -3.62
N ARG A 7 2.40 -20.95 -4.50
CA ARG A 7 1.62 -19.77 -4.88
C ARG A 7 0.73 -19.36 -3.69
N PHE A 8 0.79 -18.09 -3.28
CA PHE A 8 -0.02 -17.57 -2.19
C PHE A 8 -0.92 -16.39 -2.56
N GLY A 9 -0.74 -15.84 -3.77
CA GLY A 9 -1.57 -14.74 -4.22
C GLY A 9 -1.27 -14.37 -5.67
N GLU A 10 -2.03 -13.40 -6.14
CA GLU A 10 -1.89 -12.76 -7.43
C GLU A 10 -2.12 -11.26 -7.28
N GLU A 11 -1.37 -10.48 -8.02
CA GLU A 11 -1.44 -9.02 -8.03
C GLU A 11 -1.60 -8.54 -9.46
N HIS A 12 -2.64 -7.78 -9.73
CA HIS A 12 -2.83 -7.07 -10.99
C HIS A 12 -2.07 -5.75 -10.93
N ILE A 13 -1.38 -5.45 -12.00
CA ILE A 13 -0.76 -4.15 -12.18
C ILE A 13 -1.66 -3.35 -13.12
N LEU A 14 -2.30 -2.34 -12.56
CA LEU A 14 -3.10 -1.41 -13.33
C LEU A 14 -2.26 -0.17 -13.65
N ALA A 15 -2.41 0.36 -14.86
CA ALA A 15 -1.72 1.54 -15.32
C ALA A 15 -2.72 2.57 -15.83
N ARG A 16 -2.55 3.82 -15.42
CA ARG A 16 -3.22 4.98 -15.98
C ARG A 16 -2.22 5.75 -16.83
N PRO A 17 -2.50 5.94 -18.13
CA PRO A 17 -1.58 6.67 -19.02
C PRO A 17 -1.32 8.10 -18.54
N GLY A 18 -0.11 8.58 -18.68
CA GLY A 18 0.28 9.96 -18.36
C GLY A 18 -0.40 11.00 -19.26
N THR A 19 -0.86 10.60 -20.45
CA THR A 19 -1.64 11.46 -21.36
C THR A 19 -3.04 11.83 -20.84
N MET A 20 -3.54 11.10 -19.83
CA MET A 20 -4.82 11.42 -19.18
C MET A 20 -4.61 12.51 -18.11
N SER A 21 -5.40 13.58 -18.18
CA SER A 21 -5.37 14.65 -17.20
C SER A 21 -5.61 14.12 -15.78
N LEU A 22 -4.73 14.46 -14.85
CA LEU A 22 -4.94 14.19 -13.45
C LEU A 22 -6.07 15.07 -12.88
N PRO A 23 -6.80 14.62 -11.87
CA PRO A 23 -7.80 15.43 -11.20
C PRO A 23 -7.16 16.65 -10.54
N GLN A 24 -7.99 17.67 -10.26
CA GLN A 24 -7.52 18.84 -9.52
C GLN A 24 -6.98 18.41 -8.14
N PRO A 25 -5.88 19.03 -7.66
CA PRO A 25 -5.42 18.82 -6.30
C PRO A 25 -6.52 19.06 -5.28
N TRP A 26 -6.57 18.25 -4.25
CA TRP A 26 -7.55 18.43 -3.19
C TRP A 26 -7.15 19.60 -2.28
N THR A 27 -8.16 20.31 -1.81
CA THR A 27 -7.99 21.27 -0.72
C THR A 27 -7.99 20.57 0.63
N ASP A 28 -7.39 21.20 1.63
CA ASP A 28 -7.37 20.68 3.00
C ASP A 28 -8.80 20.49 3.55
N GLU A 29 -9.72 21.37 3.20
CA GLU A 29 -11.15 21.27 3.58
C GLU A 29 -11.78 20.00 3.01
N ARG A 30 -11.61 19.74 1.71
CA ARG A 30 -12.14 18.54 1.07
C ARG A 30 -11.54 17.26 1.65
N ALA A 31 -10.25 17.27 1.97
CA ALA A 31 -9.59 16.14 2.62
C ALA A 31 -10.16 15.90 4.03
N ALA A 32 -10.40 16.97 4.79
CA ALA A 32 -11.01 16.92 6.11
C ALA A 32 -12.46 16.40 6.06
N ASP A 33 -13.27 16.87 5.11
CA ASP A 33 -14.65 16.39 4.90
C ASP A 33 -14.69 14.87 4.64
N CYS A 34 -13.71 14.35 3.89
CA CYS A 34 -13.54 12.92 3.66
C CYS A 34 -12.77 12.21 4.76
N ARG A 35 -12.38 12.90 5.83
CA ARG A 35 -11.60 12.38 6.96
C ARG A 35 -10.26 11.76 6.53
N ILE A 36 -9.65 12.30 5.48
CA ILE A 36 -8.34 11.87 4.99
C ILE A 36 -7.28 12.79 5.59
N ARG A 37 -6.26 12.20 6.18
CA ARG A 37 -5.13 12.92 6.77
C ARG A 37 -3.81 12.16 6.60
N PRO A 38 -2.67 12.83 6.69
CA PRO A 38 -1.38 12.15 6.71
C PRO A 38 -1.29 11.10 7.83
N THR A 39 -0.54 10.03 7.56
CA THR A 39 -0.24 9.01 8.58
C THR A 39 0.69 9.56 9.66
N THR A 40 0.51 9.03 10.86
CA THR A 40 1.40 9.26 12.01
C THR A 40 1.87 7.93 12.59
N PRO A 41 2.92 7.88 13.40
CA PRO A 41 3.33 6.65 14.08
C PRO A 41 2.23 6.03 14.97
N LEU A 42 1.28 6.84 15.45
CA LEU A 42 0.13 6.38 16.24
C LEU A 42 -0.86 5.55 15.43
N ASP A 43 -0.80 5.66 14.10
CA ASP A 43 -1.67 4.89 13.20
C ASP A 43 -1.18 3.45 12.96
N ALA A 44 -0.03 3.05 13.50
CA ALA A 44 0.54 1.73 13.28
C ALA A 44 -0.42 0.60 13.67
N LEU A 45 -1.05 0.66 14.83
CA LEU A 45 -2.02 -0.34 15.27
C LEU A 45 -3.32 -0.29 14.46
N PRO A 46 -3.96 0.86 14.23
CA PRO A 46 -5.08 0.98 13.30
C PRO A 46 -4.81 0.45 11.90
N LEU A 47 -3.65 0.76 11.31
CA LEU A 47 -3.22 0.27 10.01
C LEU A 47 -3.03 -1.25 9.98
N SER A 48 -2.40 -1.81 11.00
CA SER A 48 -2.27 -3.27 11.14
C SER A 48 -3.63 -3.95 11.22
N ARG A 49 -4.60 -3.37 11.93
CA ARG A 49 -5.99 -3.86 12.01
C ARG A 49 -6.71 -3.74 10.67
N LEU A 50 -6.58 -2.61 9.97
CA LEU A 50 -7.13 -2.43 8.62
C LEU A 50 -6.58 -3.49 7.67
N TYR A 51 -5.26 -3.67 7.63
CA TYR A 51 -4.61 -4.69 6.80
C TYR A 51 -5.14 -6.09 7.10
N GLN A 52 -5.29 -6.47 8.37
CA GLN A 52 -5.83 -7.77 8.77
C GLN A 52 -7.30 -7.94 8.38
N ALA A 53 -8.08 -6.86 8.36
CA ALA A 53 -9.48 -6.90 7.98
C ALA A 53 -9.69 -7.10 6.47
N VAL A 54 -8.77 -6.56 5.64
CA VAL A 54 -8.88 -6.60 4.17
C VAL A 54 -8.07 -7.72 3.52
N THR A 55 -7.16 -8.35 4.26
CA THR A 55 -6.24 -9.36 3.73
C THR A 55 -6.59 -10.75 4.25
N PRO A 56 -6.69 -11.77 3.38
CA PRO A 56 -6.97 -13.14 3.80
C PRO A 56 -5.96 -13.66 4.84
N ALA A 57 -6.45 -14.39 5.84
CA ALA A 57 -5.63 -14.89 6.95
C ALA A 57 -4.39 -15.71 6.52
N PRO A 58 -4.41 -16.54 5.45
CA PRO A 58 -3.19 -17.18 4.97
C PRO A 58 -2.12 -16.18 4.52
N VAL A 59 -2.53 -15.10 3.83
CA VAL A 59 -1.59 -14.06 3.34
C VAL A 59 -0.99 -13.28 4.50
N THR A 60 -1.82 -12.86 5.47
CA THR A 60 -1.32 -12.13 6.66
C THR A 60 -0.31 -12.94 7.46
N ARG A 61 -0.53 -14.26 7.59
CA ARG A 61 0.43 -15.16 8.26
C ARG A 61 1.75 -15.27 7.50
N LEU A 62 1.70 -15.29 6.17
CA LEU A 62 2.88 -15.41 5.31
C LEU A 62 3.69 -14.13 5.27
N GLU A 63 3.04 -13.00 5.14
CA GLU A 63 3.71 -11.70 5.11
C GLU A 63 4.24 -11.30 6.48
N ALA A 64 3.61 -11.79 7.56
CA ALA A 64 4.06 -11.71 8.96
C ALA A 64 4.54 -10.31 9.39
N PHE A 65 3.84 -9.25 8.98
CA PHE A 65 4.18 -7.88 9.34
C PHE A 65 4.13 -7.66 10.85
N ARG A 66 5.13 -6.99 11.37
CA ARG A 66 5.19 -6.55 12.76
C ARG A 66 4.57 -5.17 12.89
N LEU A 67 4.17 -4.80 14.10
CA LEU A 67 3.63 -3.46 14.36
C LEU A 67 4.64 -2.37 13.98
N SER A 68 5.93 -2.58 14.26
CA SER A 68 7.01 -1.67 13.89
C SER A 68 7.18 -1.45 12.39
N ASP A 69 6.68 -2.35 11.55
CA ASP A 69 6.71 -2.16 10.10
C ASP A 69 5.72 -1.09 9.66
N TRP A 70 4.63 -0.90 10.43
CA TRP A 70 3.60 0.12 10.17
C TRP A 70 3.92 1.49 10.76
N GLU A 71 4.85 1.59 11.70
CA GLU A 71 5.30 2.86 12.26
C GLU A 71 6.08 3.72 11.25
N ARG A 72 6.67 3.08 10.26
CA ARG A 72 7.54 3.71 9.26
C ARG A 72 6.81 3.82 7.92
N GLN A 73 6.05 4.87 7.76
CA GLN A 73 5.49 5.22 6.45
C GLN A 73 6.41 6.20 5.72
N GLY A 74 6.43 6.15 4.38
CA GLY A 74 7.29 6.97 3.55
C GLY A 74 8.26 6.15 2.70
N THR A 75 9.35 6.75 2.24
CA THR A 75 10.30 6.19 1.25
C THR A 75 10.89 4.82 1.62
N HIS A 76 10.96 4.50 2.90
CA HIS A 76 11.49 3.24 3.41
C HIS A 76 10.41 2.27 3.91
N SER A 77 9.14 2.61 3.70
CA SER A 77 8.04 1.72 4.07
C SER A 77 8.10 0.42 3.27
N ARG A 78 7.91 -0.70 3.98
CA ARG A 78 7.80 -2.02 3.38
C ARG A 78 6.37 -2.56 3.38
N VAL A 79 5.45 -1.77 3.87
CA VAL A 79 4.05 -2.16 4.04
C VAL A 79 3.12 -1.09 3.48
N PRO A 80 2.02 -1.48 2.82
CA PRO A 80 1.74 -2.85 2.37
C PRO A 80 2.69 -3.31 1.27
N ARG A 81 2.96 -4.61 1.18
CA ARG A 81 3.82 -5.16 0.13
C ARG A 81 3.17 -5.09 -1.24
N SER A 82 4.00 -4.79 -2.22
CA SER A 82 3.64 -4.81 -3.65
C SER A 82 4.82 -5.34 -4.44
N SER A 83 4.54 -5.96 -5.58
CA SER A 83 5.59 -6.41 -6.51
C SER A 83 6.33 -5.24 -7.16
N LEU A 84 5.71 -4.06 -7.24
CA LEU A 84 6.28 -2.86 -7.85
C LEU A 84 7.19 -2.07 -6.91
N ALA A 85 6.87 -2.02 -5.61
CA ALA A 85 7.58 -1.18 -4.65
C ALA A 85 9.11 -1.41 -4.61
N PRO A 86 9.64 -2.63 -4.78
CA PRO A 86 11.09 -2.84 -4.86
C PRO A 86 11.73 -2.41 -6.18
N ILE A 87 10.94 -2.24 -7.23
CA ILE A 87 11.41 -1.99 -8.62
C ILE A 87 11.41 -0.50 -8.91
N LEU A 88 10.35 0.20 -8.47
CA LEU A 88 10.18 1.63 -8.71
C LEU A 88 11.02 2.46 -7.76
N ARG A 89 11.48 3.61 -8.26
CA ARG A 89 12.20 4.60 -7.46
C ARG A 89 11.37 5.87 -7.39
N PHE A 90 11.22 6.38 -6.19
CA PHE A 90 10.42 7.56 -5.93
C PHE A 90 11.31 8.71 -5.47
N ALA A 91 10.95 9.91 -5.89
CA ALA A 91 11.52 11.14 -5.34
C ALA A 91 10.94 11.40 -3.94
N ASP A 92 9.67 11.08 -3.76
CA ASP A 92 8.96 11.20 -2.49
C ASP A 92 7.90 10.11 -2.36
N VAL A 93 7.60 9.70 -1.12
CA VAL A 93 6.54 8.76 -0.79
C VAL A 93 5.74 9.30 0.39
N GLU A 94 4.47 9.52 0.16
CA GLU A 94 3.53 10.01 1.15
C GLU A 94 2.47 8.95 1.44
N ALA A 95 1.99 8.91 2.68
CA ALA A 95 0.96 7.98 3.09
C ALA A 95 -0.12 8.69 3.91
N PHE A 96 -1.37 8.32 3.67
CA PHE A 96 -2.54 8.93 4.28
C PHE A 96 -3.51 7.85 4.74
N VAL A 97 -4.30 8.19 5.73
CA VAL A 97 -5.37 7.33 6.27
C VAL A 97 -6.70 8.04 6.15
N GLN A 98 -7.74 7.25 5.93
CA GLN A 98 -9.13 7.68 6.03
C GLN A 98 -9.72 7.13 7.33
N ALA A 99 -10.12 8.03 8.22
CA ALA A 99 -10.77 7.64 9.47
C ALA A 99 -12.22 7.18 9.22
N SER A 100 -12.65 6.15 9.95
CA SER A 100 -14.05 5.71 9.93
C SER A 100 -14.98 6.76 10.55
N PRO A 101 -16.17 6.98 9.97
CA PRO A 101 -17.16 7.89 10.53
C PRO A 101 -17.60 7.49 11.94
N ASP A 102 -17.68 6.20 12.19
CA ASP A 102 -18.12 5.67 13.48
C ASP A 102 -16.99 5.58 14.52
N GLY A 103 -15.75 5.90 14.11
CA GLY A 103 -14.57 5.86 14.98
C GLY A 103 -14.21 4.49 15.53
N GLY A 104 -15.07 3.47 15.33
CA GLY A 104 -14.96 2.19 15.99
C GLY A 104 -15.10 2.30 17.51
N LYS A 105 -14.89 1.18 18.24
CA LYS A 105 -15.02 1.16 19.72
C LYS A 105 -14.01 2.08 20.42
N ASP A 106 -12.88 2.37 19.80
CA ASP A 106 -11.75 3.10 20.38
C ASP A 106 -11.51 4.45 19.70
N GLY A 107 -12.40 4.90 18.81
CA GLY A 107 -12.23 6.16 18.06
C GLY A 107 -11.08 6.15 17.03
N THR A 108 -10.43 5.01 16.82
CA THR A 108 -9.21 4.89 15.99
C THR A 108 -9.40 4.06 14.74
N ALA A 109 -10.63 3.62 14.43
CA ALA A 109 -10.89 2.78 13.26
C ALA A 109 -10.58 3.53 11.97
N LEU A 110 -9.96 2.81 11.03
CA LEU A 110 -9.67 3.30 9.69
C LEU A 110 -10.53 2.54 8.67
N ASP A 111 -11.09 3.26 7.72
CA ASP A 111 -11.79 2.71 6.57
C ASP A 111 -10.85 2.52 5.38
N GLY A 112 -9.79 3.33 5.32
CA GLY A 112 -8.87 3.24 4.21
C GLY A 112 -7.46 3.77 4.49
N PHE A 113 -6.59 3.43 3.55
CA PHE A 113 -5.21 3.87 3.50
C PHE A 113 -4.82 4.09 2.05
N VAL A 114 -4.07 5.13 1.78
CA VAL A 114 -3.49 5.39 0.46
C VAL A 114 -2.02 5.76 0.62
N GLN A 115 -1.18 5.14 -0.21
CA GLN A 115 0.23 5.46 -0.34
C GLN A 115 0.50 5.95 -1.76
N VAL A 116 1.15 7.08 -1.87
CA VAL A 116 1.50 7.74 -3.12
C VAL A 116 3.00 7.81 -3.23
N GLY A 117 3.55 7.30 -4.33
CA GLY A 117 4.94 7.44 -4.70
C GLY A 117 5.05 8.40 -5.89
N VAL A 118 5.72 9.52 -5.68
CA VAL A 118 6.03 10.46 -6.78
C VAL A 118 7.24 9.96 -7.54
N ALA A 119 7.10 9.81 -8.85
CA ALA A 119 8.13 9.26 -9.71
C ALA A 119 9.45 10.02 -9.59
N LYS A 120 10.54 9.28 -9.68
CA LYS A 120 11.88 9.82 -9.90
C LYS A 120 12.32 9.47 -11.31
N GLU A 121 12.79 10.50 -12.04
CA GLU A 121 13.22 10.34 -13.44
C GLU A 121 12.06 9.85 -14.34
N ASP A 122 12.33 9.04 -15.35
CA ASP A 122 11.36 8.54 -16.33
C ASP A 122 10.57 7.31 -15.84
N GLN A 123 10.19 7.26 -14.56
CA GLN A 123 9.41 6.16 -14.00
C GLN A 123 7.95 6.56 -13.79
N PRO A 124 7.02 5.60 -13.72
CA PRO A 124 5.64 5.89 -13.38
C PRO A 124 5.49 6.29 -11.91
N HIS A 125 4.49 7.10 -11.61
CA HIS A 125 4.01 7.32 -10.26
C HIS A 125 3.40 6.03 -9.70
N TYR A 126 3.23 5.98 -8.40
CA TYR A 126 2.75 4.80 -7.71
C TYR A 126 1.55 5.16 -6.83
N LEU A 127 0.54 4.31 -6.84
CA LEU A 127 -0.64 4.45 -6.02
C LEU A 127 -0.99 3.08 -5.41
N LYS A 128 -0.89 2.94 -4.09
CA LYS A 128 -1.36 1.75 -3.36
C LYS A 128 -2.47 2.13 -2.41
N ILE A 129 -3.57 1.38 -2.47
CA ILE A 129 -4.75 1.61 -1.65
C ILE A 129 -5.06 0.34 -0.86
N LEU A 130 -5.50 0.52 0.38
CA LEU A 130 -6.23 -0.46 1.16
C LEU A 130 -7.55 0.18 1.57
N ALA A 131 -8.65 -0.53 1.41
CA ALA A 131 -9.96 -0.07 1.83
C ALA A 131 -10.75 -1.23 2.42
N ARG A 132 -11.55 -0.97 3.46
CA ARG A 132 -12.49 -1.97 3.96
C ARG A 132 -13.47 -2.36 2.88
N PRO A 133 -13.96 -3.62 2.86
CA PRO A 133 -14.92 -4.06 1.84
C PRO A 133 -16.22 -3.23 1.83
N GLU A 134 -16.59 -2.67 2.99
CA GLU A 134 -17.80 -1.86 3.17
C GLU A 134 -17.58 -0.38 2.82
N ALA A 135 -16.33 0.07 2.72
CA ALA A 135 -16.01 1.45 2.40
C ALA A 135 -15.93 1.69 0.89
N ASP A 136 -16.41 2.85 0.46
CA ASP A 136 -16.22 3.29 -0.92
C ASP A 136 -14.79 3.81 -1.12
N PRO A 137 -13.95 3.17 -1.94
CA PRO A 137 -12.57 3.61 -2.16
C PRO A 137 -12.45 4.83 -3.08
N SER A 138 -13.56 5.37 -3.61
CA SER A 138 -13.56 6.48 -4.56
C SER A 138 -12.78 7.68 -4.09
N SER A 139 -13.03 8.09 -2.86
CA SER A 139 -12.35 9.25 -2.27
C SER A 139 -10.83 9.02 -2.13
N LEU A 140 -10.39 7.80 -1.85
CA LEU A 140 -8.99 7.45 -1.74
C LEU A 140 -8.28 7.46 -3.11
N VAL A 141 -8.94 6.94 -4.15
CA VAL A 141 -8.42 6.97 -5.53
C VAL A 141 -8.28 8.41 -5.99
N ASP A 142 -9.35 9.20 -5.89
CA ASP A 142 -9.36 10.60 -6.32
C ASP A 142 -8.36 11.45 -5.53
N PHE A 143 -8.27 11.22 -4.21
CA PHE A 143 -7.29 11.88 -3.34
C PHE A 143 -5.86 11.55 -3.75
N GLY A 144 -5.53 10.27 -3.91
CA GLY A 144 -4.19 9.83 -4.29
C GLY A 144 -3.74 10.41 -5.64
N LEU A 145 -4.63 10.44 -6.64
CA LEU A 145 -4.38 11.09 -7.93
C LEU A 145 -4.22 12.61 -7.77
N GLY A 146 -5.00 13.25 -6.90
CA GLY A 146 -4.88 14.67 -6.57
C GLY A 146 -3.56 15.02 -5.90
N VAL A 147 -3.02 14.15 -5.04
CA VAL A 147 -1.68 14.31 -4.45
C VAL A 147 -0.60 14.25 -5.53
N ILE A 148 -0.68 13.30 -6.46
CA ILE A 148 0.24 13.22 -7.59
C ILE A 148 0.17 14.53 -8.41
N ALA A 149 -1.03 15.00 -8.74
CA ALA A 149 -1.23 16.24 -9.48
C ALA A 149 -0.60 17.44 -8.77
N ALA A 150 -0.78 17.56 -7.45
CA ALA A 150 -0.22 18.65 -6.66
C ALA A 150 1.33 18.65 -6.65
N ARG A 151 1.93 17.47 -6.69
CA ARG A 151 3.39 17.32 -6.70
C ARG A 151 3.99 17.53 -8.08
N THR A 152 3.36 17.01 -9.13
CA THR A 152 3.84 17.13 -10.50
C THR A 152 3.61 18.54 -11.08
N GLY A 153 2.51 19.20 -10.75
CA GLY A 153 2.24 20.57 -11.18
C GLY A 153 3.21 21.62 -10.65
N LYS A 154 4.07 21.27 -9.67
CA LYS A 154 5.14 22.12 -9.12
C LYS A 154 6.52 21.80 -9.70
N ALA A 155 6.65 20.72 -10.44
CA ALA A 155 7.91 20.34 -11.06
C ALA A 155 8.01 20.98 -12.45
N ASP A 156 9.14 21.66 -12.74
CA ASP A 156 9.45 22.27 -14.05
C ASP A 156 9.54 21.26 -15.21
N HIS A 157 9.37 20.00 -14.90
CA HIS A 157 9.35 18.87 -15.82
C HIS A 157 8.05 18.09 -15.64
N ALA A 158 6.99 18.57 -16.30
CA ALA A 158 5.76 17.79 -16.52
C ALA A 158 6.10 16.63 -17.47
N HIS A 159 6.84 15.64 -16.97
CA HIS A 159 6.95 14.39 -17.67
C HIS A 159 5.62 13.67 -17.58
N ASP A 160 5.20 13.17 -18.72
CA ASP A 160 3.93 12.48 -18.95
C ASP A 160 3.99 11.06 -18.35
N HIS A 161 4.36 10.99 -17.05
CA HIS A 161 4.48 9.73 -16.34
C HIS A 161 3.10 9.19 -16.02
N GLY A 162 2.86 7.95 -16.42
CA GLY A 162 1.68 7.22 -16.01
C GLY A 162 1.69 6.97 -14.49
N VAL A 163 0.55 6.49 -14.00
CA VAL A 163 0.39 6.06 -12.61
C VAL A 163 0.20 4.55 -12.59
N PHE A 164 1.01 3.82 -11.83
CA PHE A 164 0.86 2.39 -11.64
C PHE A 164 0.23 2.10 -10.27
N ALA A 165 -0.77 1.23 -10.28
CA ALA A 165 -1.48 0.80 -9.08
C ALA A 165 -1.46 -0.73 -9.01
N PRO A 166 -0.72 -1.34 -8.06
CA PRO A 166 -0.79 -2.77 -7.81
C PRO A 166 -1.98 -3.09 -6.92
N VAL A 167 -2.82 -4.03 -7.36
CA VAL A 167 -4.04 -4.47 -6.67
C VAL A 167 -4.02 -5.98 -6.51
N ARG A 168 -4.19 -6.47 -5.29
CA ARG A 168 -4.33 -7.91 -5.04
C ARG A 168 -5.71 -8.39 -5.47
N THR A 169 -5.81 -9.62 -5.95
CA THR A 169 -7.07 -10.19 -6.43
C THR A 169 -8.21 -10.18 -5.40
N TYR A 170 -7.90 -10.13 -4.12
CA TYR A 170 -8.87 -10.01 -3.04
C TYR A 170 -9.29 -8.56 -2.72
N GLU A 171 -8.67 -7.56 -3.36
CA GLU A 171 -8.98 -6.13 -3.24
C GLU A 171 -9.91 -5.66 -4.37
N SER A 172 -10.83 -6.51 -4.84
CA SER A 172 -11.68 -6.28 -6.02
C SER A 172 -12.49 -4.97 -6.03
N PRO A 173 -12.95 -4.39 -4.92
CA PRO A 173 -13.60 -3.08 -4.94
C PRO A 173 -12.67 -1.96 -5.40
N ILE A 174 -11.36 -2.08 -5.11
CA ILE A 174 -10.34 -1.11 -5.51
C ILE A 174 -10.05 -1.23 -7.00
N ASP A 175 -9.93 -2.47 -7.51
CA ASP A 175 -9.69 -2.79 -8.93
C ASP A 175 -10.72 -2.08 -9.82
N ARG A 176 -12.00 -2.33 -9.57
CA ARG A 176 -13.11 -1.71 -10.29
C ARG A 176 -13.06 -0.18 -10.24
N ARG A 177 -12.77 0.39 -9.06
CA ARG A 177 -12.75 1.85 -8.92
C ARG A 177 -11.58 2.49 -9.66
N LEU A 178 -10.44 1.83 -9.72
CA LEU A 178 -9.31 2.27 -10.53
C LEU A 178 -9.66 2.22 -12.03
N GLU A 179 -10.33 1.16 -12.50
CA GLU A 179 -10.81 1.08 -13.88
C GLU A 179 -11.74 2.26 -14.23
N GLU A 180 -12.68 2.59 -13.35
CA GLU A 180 -13.56 3.77 -13.50
C GLU A 180 -12.77 5.09 -13.54
N ALA A 181 -11.60 5.14 -12.88
CA ALA A 181 -10.68 6.29 -12.89
C ALA A 181 -9.72 6.29 -14.10
N GLY A 182 -9.90 5.37 -15.06
CA GLY A 182 -9.13 5.31 -16.30
C GLY A 182 -7.85 4.50 -16.20
N PHE A 183 -7.75 3.60 -15.23
CA PHE A 183 -6.68 2.60 -15.20
C PHE A 183 -7.06 1.38 -16.04
N GLU A 184 -6.07 0.77 -16.67
CA GLU A 184 -6.20 -0.48 -17.42
C GLU A 184 -5.23 -1.52 -16.85
N SER A 185 -5.65 -2.78 -16.78
CA SER A 185 -4.78 -3.87 -16.35
C SER A 185 -3.73 -4.16 -17.43
N ILE A 186 -2.46 -4.02 -17.09
CA ILE A 186 -1.34 -4.21 -18.02
C ILE A 186 -0.54 -5.49 -17.73
N ALA A 187 -0.65 -6.04 -16.53
CA ALA A 187 0.05 -7.25 -16.14
C ALA A 187 -0.62 -7.94 -14.94
N SER A 188 -0.39 -9.25 -14.84
CA SER A 188 -0.72 -10.03 -13.65
C SER A 188 0.55 -10.68 -13.12
N VAL A 189 0.80 -10.56 -11.83
CA VAL A 189 1.99 -11.07 -11.14
C VAL A 189 1.57 -12.17 -10.17
N THR A 190 2.03 -13.39 -10.40
CA THR A 190 1.85 -14.48 -9.45
C THR A 190 2.84 -14.35 -8.30
N LEU A 191 2.33 -14.33 -7.08
CA LEU A 191 3.12 -14.22 -5.88
C LEU A 191 3.47 -15.60 -5.34
N LEU A 192 4.76 -15.87 -5.27
CA LEU A 192 5.31 -17.13 -4.84
C LEU A 192 6.07 -16.95 -3.53
N MET A 193 5.94 -17.94 -2.66
CA MET A 193 6.72 -18.04 -1.42
C MET A 193 7.50 -19.34 -1.40
N LYS A 194 8.70 -19.28 -0.85
CA LYS A 194 9.50 -20.45 -0.53
C LYS A 194 9.68 -20.54 0.99
N GLU A 195 9.22 -21.63 1.56
CA GLU A 195 9.49 -21.93 2.96
C GLU A 195 10.92 -22.47 3.10
N THR A 196 11.74 -21.80 3.91
CA THR A 196 13.12 -22.22 4.17
C THR A 196 13.22 -22.58 5.64
N LEU A 197 13.41 -23.87 5.93
CA LEU A 197 13.70 -24.33 7.28
C LEU A 197 15.11 -23.92 7.65
N VAL A 198 15.22 -22.95 8.56
CA VAL A 198 16.49 -22.60 9.18
C VAL A 198 16.63 -23.45 10.43
N ARG A 199 17.59 -24.37 10.46
CA ARG A 199 17.98 -25.04 11.70
C ARG A 199 18.66 -24.00 12.60
N VAL A 200 17.95 -23.56 13.62
CA VAL A 200 18.57 -22.82 14.72
C VAL A 200 19.33 -23.87 15.54
N ALA A 201 20.67 -23.77 15.57
CA ALA A 201 21.45 -24.58 16.49
C ALA A 201 21.03 -24.19 17.91
N GLU A 202 20.60 -25.18 18.70
CA GLU A 202 20.35 -24.94 20.12
C GLU A 202 21.62 -24.36 20.76
N PRO A 203 21.50 -23.27 21.52
CA PRO A 203 22.64 -22.74 22.23
C PRO A 203 23.18 -23.86 23.15
N ALA A 204 24.45 -24.21 23.00
CA ALA A 204 25.09 -25.18 23.88
C ALA A 204 24.90 -24.68 25.31
N LEU A 205 24.16 -25.45 26.11
CA LEU A 205 24.07 -25.21 27.56
C LEU A 205 25.49 -25.31 28.14
N VAL A 206 26.08 -24.18 28.48
CA VAL A 206 27.32 -24.15 29.22
C VAL A 206 27.00 -24.67 30.62
N PRO A 207 27.53 -25.83 31.07
CA PRO A 207 27.26 -26.28 32.40
C PRO A 207 27.79 -25.23 33.38
N ALA A 208 26.91 -24.74 34.25
CA ALA A 208 27.34 -23.87 35.35
C ALA A 208 28.33 -24.64 36.19
N GLY A 209 29.59 -24.22 36.11
CA GLY A 209 30.62 -24.80 36.96
C GLY A 209 30.29 -24.52 38.41
N VAL A 210 29.94 -25.56 39.14
CA VAL A 210 29.85 -25.53 40.60
C VAL A 210 31.27 -25.34 41.13
N ARG A 211 31.53 -24.22 41.80
CA ARG A 211 32.66 -23.99 42.68
C ARG A 211 32.30 -24.40 44.10
#